data_6d73d7563697899e4a5320f73fb6d391
#
_entry.id   6d73d7563697899e4a5320f73fb6d391
#
_cell.length_a   1.000
_cell.length_b   1.000
_cell.length_c   1.000
_cell.angle_alpha   90.00
_cell.angle_beta   90.00
_cell.angle_gamma   90.00
#
_symmetry.space_group_name_H-M   'P 1'
#
loop_
_entity.id
_entity.type
_entity.pdbx_description
1 polymer ?
#
loop_
_entity_poly.entity_id
_entity_poly.type
_entity_poly.pdbx_seq_one_letter_code
_entity_poly.pdbx_strand_id
1 'polypeptide(L)'
;AERIITMTEQQRQSVREAFGAAAETLAEYAAHGEDVADPFGGAQAVYDECAAQLYAYIKEGLCRENTQLAETGDVKAVAALESEIFPDAWSEKTLKQMSETCKILVCKMHGEICGYCVFFVAADEGEILRIAVREELRGEKIGYVILKRALEKMRTCGARRAYLEVREGNIPAISLYTRAGFEKIGIRKNYYSDNGENALIFNIDLKE
;
A
#
# COMPACT_ATOMS: atom_id res chain seq x y z
N ALA A 1 -19.75 -1.60 16.46
CA ALA A 1 -20.76 -1.09 15.55
C ALA A 1 -20.54 -1.77 14.20
N GLU A 2 -21.57 -2.31 13.62
CA GLU A 2 -21.50 -2.89 12.29
C GLU A 2 -21.30 -1.75 11.27
N ARG A 3 -20.37 -1.93 10.35
CA ARG A 3 -20.13 -1.01 9.26
C ARG A 3 -21.06 -1.33 8.10
N ILE A 4 -21.69 -0.31 7.52
CA ILE A 4 -22.52 -0.46 6.33
C ILE A 4 -21.73 0.04 5.13
N ILE A 5 -21.51 -0.84 4.15
CA ILE A 5 -20.81 -0.53 2.90
C ILE A 5 -21.81 -0.73 1.76
N THR A 6 -21.95 0.28 0.91
CA THR A 6 -22.84 0.28 -0.25
C THR A 6 -22.05 0.28 -1.55
N MET A 7 -22.64 -0.16 -2.66
CA MET A 7 -21.96 -0.15 -3.96
C MET A 7 -21.86 1.25 -4.56
N THR A 8 -22.90 2.07 -4.35
CA THR A 8 -23.02 3.39 -4.97
C THR A 8 -23.38 4.48 -3.97
N GLU A 9 -23.07 5.73 -4.32
CA GLU A 9 -23.45 6.91 -3.56
C GLU A 9 -24.98 7.02 -3.37
N GLN A 10 -25.75 6.67 -4.40
CA GLN A 10 -27.22 6.67 -4.31
C GLN A 10 -27.74 5.70 -3.24
N GLN A 11 -27.16 4.50 -3.16
CA GLN A 11 -27.51 3.53 -2.11
C GLN A 11 -27.09 4.04 -0.73
N ARG A 12 -25.93 4.69 -0.61
CA ARG A 12 -25.47 5.32 0.64
C ARG A 12 -26.47 6.35 1.14
N GLN A 13 -26.94 7.22 0.25
CA GLN A 13 -27.94 8.22 0.60
C GLN A 13 -29.26 7.59 1.02
N SER A 14 -29.73 6.57 0.32
CA SER A 14 -30.95 5.83 0.69
C SER A 14 -30.85 5.19 2.08
N VAL A 15 -29.69 4.62 2.45
CA VAL A 15 -29.45 4.08 3.80
C VAL A 15 -29.50 5.17 4.85
N ARG A 16 -28.89 6.33 4.60
CA ARG A 16 -28.92 7.48 5.52
C ARG A 16 -30.34 8.01 5.74
N GLU A 17 -31.12 8.14 4.67
CA GLU A 17 -32.49 8.65 4.73
C GLU A 17 -33.42 7.67 5.41
N ALA A 18 -33.34 6.37 5.12
CA ALA A 18 -34.24 5.36 5.65
C ALA A 18 -33.95 4.96 7.12
N PHE A 19 -32.68 4.94 7.50
CA PHE A 19 -32.22 4.36 8.78
C PHE A 19 -31.46 5.33 9.68
N GLY A 20 -31.14 6.54 9.21
CA GLY A 20 -30.27 7.47 9.95
C GLY A 20 -28.86 6.92 10.23
N ALA A 21 -28.46 5.85 9.55
CA ALA A 21 -27.22 5.16 9.78
C ALA A 21 -26.06 5.75 8.95
N ALA A 22 -24.86 5.78 9.52
CA ALA A 22 -23.66 6.10 8.77
C ALA A 22 -23.31 4.94 7.84
N ALA A 23 -23.08 5.25 6.56
CA ALA A 23 -22.64 4.32 5.54
C ALA A 23 -21.55 4.93 4.70
N GLU A 24 -20.70 4.11 4.13
CA GLU A 24 -19.68 4.51 3.13
C GLU A 24 -19.87 3.71 1.84
N THR A 25 -19.37 4.22 0.71
CA THR A 25 -19.37 3.43 -0.51
C THR A 25 -18.20 2.45 -0.52
N LEU A 26 -18.30 1.39 -1.31
CA LEU A 26 -17.20 0.44 -1.50
C LEU A 26 -15.98 1.12 -2.15
N ALA A 27 -16.22 2.11 -3.00
CA ALA A 27 -15.16 2.94 -3.57
C ALA A 27 -14.39 3.74 -2.49
N GLU A 28 -15.09 4.39 -1.57
CA GLU A 28 -14.48 5.08 -0.42
C GLU A 28 -13.70 4.11 0.48
N TYR A 29 -14.29 2.94 0.77
CA TYR A 29 -13.65 1.89 1.56
C TYR A 29 -12.32 1.43 0.95
N ALA A 30 -12.28 1.27 -0.36
CA ALA A 30 -11.09 0.87 -1.12
C ALA A 30 -10.15 2.06 -1.50
N ALA A 31 -10.54 3.30 -1.17
CA ALA A 31 -9.88 4.54 -1.59
C ALA A 31 -9.80 4.73 -3.12
N HIS A 32 -10.87 4.34 -3.82
CA HIS A 32 -11.11 4.61 -5.24
C HIS A 32 -12.01 5.82 -5.42
N GLY A 33 -11.90 6.48 -6.59
CA GLY A 33 -12.71 7.64 -6.93
C GLY A 33 -14.03 7.32 -7.64
N GLU A 34 -14.25 6.07 -8.03
CA GLU A 34 -15.39 5.67 -8.86
C GLU A 34 -16.20 4.55 -8.18
N ASP A 35 -17.52 4.71 -8.14
CA ASP A 35 -18.44 3.69 -7.66
C ASP A 35 -18.42 2.44 -8.56
N VAL A 36 -18.83 1.30 -7.99
CA VAL A 36 -19.02 0.07 -8.77
C VAL A 36 -20.35 0.18 -9.52
N ALA A 37 -20.30 0.13 -10.85
CA ALA A 37 -21.50 0.22 -11.67
C ALA A 37 -22.44 -0.98 -11.46
N ASP A 38 -23.75 -0.72 -11.40
CA ASP A 38 -24.76 -1.77 -11.33
C ASP A 38 -24.84 -2.49 -12.70
N PRO A 39 -24.60 -3.80 -12.77
CA PRO A 39 -24.63 -4.56 -14.02
C PRO A 39 -26.05 -4.89 -14.52
N PHE A 40 -27.10 -4.42 -13.83
CA PHE A 40 -28.47 -4.79 -14.11
C PHE A 40 -28.86 -4.56 -15.60
N GLY A 41 -29.39 -5.61 -16.21
CA GLY A 41 -29.78 -5.59 -17.64
C GLY A 41 -28.63 -5.76 -18.63
N GLY A 42 -27.39 -5.91 -18.15
CA GLY A 42 -26.21 -6.14 -18.98
C GLY A 42 -26.07 -7.60 -19.44
N ALA A 43 -25.15 -7.81 -20.39
CA ALA A 43 -24.73 -9.16 -20.81
C ALA A 43 -23.87 -9.83 -19.71
N GLN A 44 -23.65 -11.15 -19.79
CA GLN A 44 -22.85 -11.90 -18.82
C GLN A 44 -21.47 -11.27 -18.57
N ALA A 45 -20.80 -10.78 -19.62
CA ALA A 45 -19.49 -10.13 -19.48
C ALA A 45 -19.51 -8.90 -18.56
N VAL A 46 -20.61 -8.14 -18.52
CA VAL A 46 -20.78 -6.96 -17.63
C VAL A 46 -20.91 -7.40 -16.18
N TYR A 47 -21.59 -8.52 -15.92
CA TYR A 47 -21.69 -9.11 -14.56
C TYR A 47 -20.33 -9.63 -14.10
N ASP A 48 -19.58 -10.29 -14.99
CA ASP A 48 -18.25 -10.82 -14.66
C ASP A 48 -17.27 -9.67 -14.35
N GLU A 49 -17.33 -8.58 -15.10
CA GLU A 49 -16.51 -7.38 -14.87
C GLU A 49 -16.89 -6.69 -13.55
N CYS A 50 -18.18 -6.53 -13.25
CA CYS A 50 -18.66 -6.00 -11.98
C CYS A 50 -18.21 -6.88 -10.81
N ALA A 51 -18.33 -8.20 -10.91
CA ALA A 51 -17.87 -9.13 -9.87
C ALA A 51 -16.36 -9.01 -9.62
N ALA A 52 -15.56 -8.90 -10.67
CA ALA A 52 -14.12 -8.70 -10.57
C ALA A 52 -13.77 -7.36 -9.89
N GLN A 53 -14.49 -6.28 -10.23
CA GLN A 53 -14.33 -4.97 -9.60
C GLN A 53 -14.71 -4.99 -8.13
N LEU A 54 -15.85 -5.59 -7.77
CA LEU A 54 -16.29 -5.76 -6.38
C LEU A 54 -15.25 -6.52 -5.56
N TYR A 55 -14.75 -7.65 -6.08
CA TYR A 55 -13.72 -8.45 -5.42
C TYR A 55 -12.44 -7.63 -5.18
N ALA A 56 -11.99 -6.89 -6.19
CA ALA A 56 -10.81 -6.05 -6.08
C ALA A 56 -10.98 -4.97 -5.00
N TYR A 57 -12.10 -4.25 -4.98
CA TYR A 57 -12.36 -3.18 -4.03
C TYR A 57 -12.50 -3.70 -2.59
N ILE A 58 -13.22 -4.82 -2.39
CA ILE A 58 -13.31 -5.45 -1.06
C ILE A 58 -11.93 -5.83 -0.55
N LYS A 59 -11.10 -6.46 -1.40
CA LYS A 59 -9.75 -6.89 -1.04
C LYS A 59 -8.83 -5.71 -0.71
N GLU A 60 -8.89 -4.65 -1.50
CA GLU A 60 -8.12 -3.42 -1.26
C GLU A 60 -8.53 -2.73 0.04
N GLY A 61 -9.84 -2.61 0.29
CA GLY A 61 -10.38 -2.07 1.54
C GLY A 61 -9.96 -2.88 2.76
N LEU A 62 -10.08 -4.20 2.71
CA LEU A 62 -9.62 -5.10 3.77
C LEU A 62 -8.11 -4.98 4.01
N CYS A 63 -7.31 -4.91 2.95
CA CYS A 63 -5.88 -4.70 3.07
C CYS A 63 -5.56 -3.33 3.71
N ARG A 64 -6.28 -2.28 3.32
CA ARG A 64 -6.13 -0.94 3.89
C ARG A 64 -6.45 -0.90 5.38
N GLU A 65 -7.53 -1.53 5.83
CA GLU A 65 -7.87 -1.63 7.26
C GLU A 65 -6.83 -2.39 8.07
N ASN A 66 -6.26 -3.44 7.49
CA ASN A 66 -5.25 -4.30 8.12
C ASN A 66 -3.82 -3.79 7.95
N THR A 67 -3.63 -2.60 7.33
CA THR A 67 -2.31 -1.96 7.22
C THR A 67 -2.15 -0.92 8.33
N GLN A 68 -1.30 -1.23 9.29
CA GLN A 68 -1.07 -0.45 10.50
C GLN A 68 0.42 -0.33 10.85
N LEU A 69 0.75 0.55 11.81
CA LEU A 69 2.10 0.57 12.37
C LEU A 69 2.39 -0.75 13.08
N ALA A 70 3.61 -1.27 12.87
CA ALA A 70 4.07 -2.49 13.52
C ALA A 70 4.12 -2.31 15.04
N GLU A 71 3.64 -3.31 15.74
CA GLU A 71 3.85 -3.47 17.17
C GLU A 71 5.18 -4.18 17.44
N THR A 72 5.65 -4.16 18.71
CA THR A 72 6.93 -4.80 19.07
C THR A 72 6.96 -6.28 18.69
N GLY A 73 5.83 -6.99 18.77
CA GLY A 73 5.71 -8.40 18.40
C GLY A 73 5.80 -8.66 16.89
N ASP A 74 5.54 -7.67 16.06
CA ASP A 74 5.52 -7.80 14.60
C ASP A 74 6.93 -7.84 14.01
N VAL A 75 7.92 -7.23 14.67
CA VAL A 75 9.28 -7.06 14.13
C VAL A 75 9.93 -8.40 13.81
N LYS A 76 9.68 -9.43 14.62
CA LYS A 76 10.19 -10.79 14.35
C LYS A 76 9.58 -11.38 13.07
N ALA A 77 8.28 -11.19 12.85
CA ALA A 77 7.61 -11.68 11.66
C ALA A 77 8.01 -10.89 10.40
N VAL A 78 8.26 -9.58 10.53
CA VAL A 78 8.86 -8.75 9.46
C VAL A 78 10.25 -9.27 9.11
N ALA A 79 11.11 -9.58 10.10
CA ALA A 79 12.44 -10.13 9.86
C ALA A 79 12.41 -11.49 9.15
N ALA A 80 11.43 -12.34 9.48
CA ALA A 80 11.23 -13.60 8.79
C ALA A 80 10.89 -13.36 7.32
N LEU A 81 9.93 -12.48 7.03
CA LEU A 81 9.54 -12.14 5.67
C LEU A 81 10.68 -11.45 4.88
N GLU A 82 11.50 -10.62 5.54
CA GLU A 82 12.73 -10.07 4.98
C GLU A 82 13.66 -11.18 4.47
N SER A 83 13.90 -12.17 5.31
CA SER A 83 14.81 -13.29 4.99
C SER A 83 14.29 -14.19 3.86
N GLU A 84 12.98 -14.25 3.66
CA GLU A 84 12.37 -14.98 2.55
C GLU A 84 12.53 -14.24 1.21
N ILE A 85 12.55 -12.89 1.24
CA ILE A 85 12.47 -12.06 0.01
C ILE A 85 13.81 -11.51 -0.42
N PHE A 86 14.66 -11.08 0.53
CA PHE A 86 15.86 -10.32 0.23
C PHE A 86 17.14 -11.08 0.57
N PRO A 87 18.12 -11.14 -0.34
CA PRO A 87 19.43 -11.73 -0.05
C PRO A 87 20.23 -10.90 0.97
N ASP A 88 19.94 -9.59 1.07
CA ASP A 88 20.52 -8.62 2.01
C ASP A 88 19.54 -8.29 3.15
N ALA A 89 18.80 -9.29 3.62
CA ALA A 89 17.74 -9.14 4.61
C ALA A 89 18.21 -8.47 5.91
N TRP A 90 17.39 -7.56 6.41
CA TRP A 90 17.60 -6.93 7.71
C TRP A 90 17.24 -7.90 8.84
N SER A 91 18.16 -8.04 9.80
CA SER A 91 17.93 -8.88 10.97
C SER A 91 16.86 -8.27 11.89
N GLU A 92 16.25 -9.10 12.76
CA GLU A 92 15.33 -8.62 13.79
C GLU A 92 15.97 -7.53 14.65
N LYS A 93 17.28 -7.67 14.97
CA LYS A 93 18.04 -6.67 15.74
C LYS A 93 18.12 -5.36 14.97
N THR A 94 18.42 -5.41 13.70
CA THR A 94 18.49 -4.23 12.80
C THR A 94 17.14 -3.53 12.73
N LEU A 95 16.07 -4.27 12.50
CA LEU A 95 14.71 -3.72 12.43
C LEU A 95 14.26 -3.10 13.75
N LYS A 96 14.62 -3.69 14.89
CA LYS A 96 14.37 -3.10 16.21
C LYS A 96 15.09 -1.76 16.39
N GLN A 97 16.35 -1.68 16.00
CA GLN A 97 17.10 -0.42 16.05
C GLN A 97 16.52 0.63 15.10
N MET A 98 16.15 0.21 13.88
CA MET A 98 15.50 1.10 12.90
C MET A 98 14.16 1.62 13.39
N SER A 99 13.39 0.85 14.16
CA SER A 99 12.08 1.27 14.67
C SER A 99 12.14 2.47 15.64
N GLU A 100 13.31 2.82 16.14
CA GLU A 100 13.52 4.01 16.97
C GLU A 100 13.42 5.31 16.13
N THR A 101 13.83 5.27 14.88
CA THR A 101 13.86 6.44 13.97
C THR A 101 12.96 6.30 12.76
N CYS A 102 12.72 5.06 12.33
CA CYS A 102 11.86 4.73 11.19
C CYS A 102 10.48 4.27 11.64
N LYS A 103 9.52 4.37 10.74
CA LYS A 103 8.19 3.76 10.89
C LYS A 103 8.15 2.47 10.09
N ILE A 104 7.57 1.43 10.66
CA ILE A 104 7.31 0.15 10.00
C ILE A 104 5.80 0.01 9.91
N LEU A 105 5.25 -0.01 8.70
CA LEU A 105 3.87 -0.40 8.45
C LEU A 105 3.84 -1.88 8.11
N VAL A 106 2.86 -2.58 8.63
CA VAL A 106 2.59 -3.99 8.33
C VAL A 106 1.16 -4.15 7.83
N CYS A 107 0.99 -4.98 6.82
CA CYS A 107 -0.32 -5.46 6.39
C CYS A 107 -0.51 -6.88 6.90
N LYS A 108 -1.59 -7.13 7.64
CA LYS A 108 -1.92 -8.44 8.19
C LYS A 108 -3.14 -9.02 7.48
N MET A 109 -3.07 -10.29 7.12
CA MET A 109 -4.21 -11.07 6.62
C MET A 109 -4.29 -12.35 7.42
N HIS A 110 -5.46 -12.64 7.97
CA HIS A 110 -5.70 -13.81 8.84
C HIS A 110 -4.71 -13.90 10.03
N GLY A 111 -4.26 -12.74 10.55
CA GLY A 111 -3.30 -12.67 11.66
C GLY A 111 -1.83 -12.78 11.26
N GLU A 112 -1.51 -13.06 10.00
CA GLU A 112 -0.14 -13.15 9.49
C GLU A 112 0.26 -11.90 8.71
N ILE A 113 1.53 -11.50 8.79
CA ILE A 113 2.06 -10.39 8.00
C ILE A 113 2.23 -10.85 6.55
N CYS A 114 1.49 -10.20 5.66
CA CYS A 114 1.53 -10.44 4.22
C CYS A 114 2.40 -9.44 3.45
N GLY A 115 2.75 -8.33 4.08
CA GLY A 115 3.63 -7.31 3.51
C GLY A 115 3.93 -6.21 4.51
N TYR A 116 4.92 -5.39 4.21
CA TYR A 116 5.35 -4.29 5.07
C TYR A 116 6.00 -3.17 4.25
N CYS A 117 6.13 -2.00 4.88
CA CYS A 117 6.90 -0.86 4.37
C CYS A 117 7.67 -0.23 5.52
N VAL A 118 8.97 0.00 5.31
CA VAL A 118 9.83 0.77 6.23
C VAL A 118 10.11 2.13 5.61
N PHE A 119 9.87 3.17 6.36
CA PHE A 119 10.11 4.55 5.94
C PHE A 119 10.47 5.45 7.12
N PHE A 120 11.04 6.60 6.84
CA PHE A 120 11.20 7.67 7.83
C PHE A 120 10.77 9.01 7.26
N VAL A 121 10.63 10.00 8.15
CA VAL A 121 10.35 11.39 7.79
C VAL A 121 11.35 12.26 8.53
N ALA A 122 12.04 13.12 7.79
CA ALA A 122 12.96 14.10 8.32
C ALA A 122 12.61 15.47 7.72
N ALA A 123 12.37 16.45 8.59
CA ALA A 123 11.83 17.75 8.20
C ALA A 123 10.53 17.58 7.36
N ASP A 124 10.51 18.01 6.12
CA ASP A 124 9.40 17.94 5.19
C ASP A 124 9.59 16.86 4.10
N GLU A 125 10.56 15.96 4.27
CA GLU A 125 10.86 14.88 3.33
C GLU A 125 10.65 13.51 3.97
N GLY A 126 10.00 12.61 3.24
CA GLY A 126 9.87 11.19 3.59
C GLY A 126 10.75 10.33 2.68
N GLU A 127 11.27 9.23 3.19
CA GLU A 127 12.01 8.27 2.39
C GLU A 127 11.49 6.85 2.65
N ILE A 128 11.17 6.13 1.58
CA ILE A 128 10.83 4.71 1.63
C ILE A 128 12.13 3.92 1.50
N LEU A 129 12.49 3.23 2.57
CA LEU A 129 13.69 2.42 2.63
C LEU A 129 13.47 1.03 2.04
N ARG A 130 12.31 0.43 2.30
CA ARG A 130 11.96 -0.90 1.80
C ARG A 130 10.44 -1.11 1.81
N ILE A 131 9.94 -1.79 0.79
CA ILE A 131 8.57 -2.29 0.72
C ILE A 131 8.62 -3.72 0.19
N ALA A 132 7.85 -4.61 0.80
CA ALA A 132 7.76 -5.99 0.35
C ALA A 132 6.36 -6.56 0.55
N VAL A 133 6.02 -7.52 -0.29
CA VAL A 133 4.81 -8.34 -0.21
C VAL A 133 5.23 -9.80 -0.41
N ARG A 134 4.66 -10.68 0.39
CA ARG A 134 4.83 -12.14 0.30
C ARG A 134 4.60 -12.60 -1.15
N GLU A 135 5.44 -13.50 -1.64
CA GLU A 135 5.51 -13.80 -3.09
C GLU A 135 4.18 -14.28 -3.65
N GLU A 136 3.50 -15.18 -2.96
CA GLU A 136 2.22 -15.75 -3.37
C GLU A 136 1.05 -14.74 -3.40
N LEU A 137 1.25 -13.55 -2.80
CA LEU A 137 0.27 -12.48 -2.73
C LEU A 137 0.62 -11.27 -3.64
N ARG A 138 1.69 -11.40 -4.43
CA ARG A 138 2.05 -10.38 -5.42
C ARG A 138 1.02 -10.33 -6.56
N GLY A 139 0.89 -9.18 -7.20
CA GLY A 139 -0.15 -8.97 -8.22
C GLY A 139 -1.52 -8.60 -7.68
N GLU A 140 -1.76 -8.79 -6.37
CA GLU A 140 -3.02 -8.58 -5.67
C GLU A 140 -3.20 -7.15 -5.12
N LYS A 141 -2.47 -6.19 -5.68
CA LYS A 141 -2.46 -4.76 -5.31
C LYS A 141 -2.06 -4.46 -3.85
N ILE A 142 -1.73 -5.45 -3.02
CA ILE A 142 -1.35 -5.26 -1.60
C ILE A 142 -0.20 -4.26 -1.46
N GLY A 143 0.85 -4.38 -2.29
CA GLY A 143 1.97 -3.43 -2.30
C GLY A 143 1.53 -1.99 -2.59
N TYR A 144 0.54 -1.80 -3.47
CA TYR A 144 -0.03 -0.49 -3.76
C TYR A 144 -0.75 0.10 -2.55
N VAL A 145 -1.56 -0.71 -1.85
CA VAL A 145 -2.27 -0.27 -0.64
C VAL A 145 -1.28 0.09 0.47
N ILE A 146 -0.27 -0.75 0.72
CA ILE A 146 0.77 -0.47 1.71
C ILE A 146 1.51 0.83 1.38
N LEU A 147 1.88 1.03 0.11
CA LEU A 147 2.55 2.24 -0.36
C LEU A 147 1.67 3.49 -0.14
N LYS A 148 0.40 3.44 -0.52
CA LYS A 148 -0.54 4.57 -0.30
C LYS A 148 -0.68 4.90 1.19
N ARG A 149 -0.79 3.88 2.06
CA ARG A 149 -0.83 4.07 3.52
C ARG A 149 0.47 4.67 4.06
N ALA A 150 1.63 4.27 3.53
CA ALA A 150 2.91 4.87 3.89
C ALA A 150 2.95 6.36 3.52
N LEU A 151 2.52 6.73 2.32
CA LEU A 151 2.45 8.13 1.87
C LEU A 151 1.48 8.95 2.72
N GLU A 152 0.28 8.42 3.01
CA GLU A 152 -0.67 9.06 3.94
C GLU A 152 -0.03 9.31 5.31
N LYS A 153 0.70 8.30 5.84
CA LYS A 153 1.37 8.41 7.13
C LYS A 153 2.52 9.40 7.10
N MET A 154 3.34 9.42 6.04
CA MET A 154 4.38 10.42 5.85
C MET A 154 3.80 11.83 5.84
N ARG A 155 2.71 12.06 5.10
CA ARG A 155 2.01 13.34 5.07
C ARG A 155 1.53 13.77 6.45
N THR A 156 0.90 12.88 7.22
CA THR A 156 0.47 13.17 8.60
C THR A 156 1.64 13.44 9.56
N CYS A 157 2.86 12.99 9.21
CA CYS A 157 4.10 13.31 9.93
C CYS A 157 4.77 14.61 9.42
N GLY A 158 4.15 15.34 8.48
CA GLY A 158 4.63 16.63 7.99
C GLY A 158 5.43 16.57 6.69
N ALA A 159 5.62 15.39 6.08
CA ALA A 159 6.31 15.29 4.81
C ALA A 159 5.48 15.93 3.68
N ARG A 160 6.14 16.73 2.84
CA ARG A 160 5.61 17.36 1.62
C ARG A 160 6.04 16.62 0.36
N ARG A 161 7.09 15.81 0.48
CA ARG A 161 7.64 14.97 -0.60
C ARG A 161 8.01 13.60 -0.04
N ALA A 162 7.96 12.60 -0.90
CA ALA A 162 8.51 11.29 -0.60
C ALA A 162 9.47 10.86 -1.70
N TYR A 163 10.53 10.17 -1.29
CA TYR A 163 11.59 9.67 -2.15
C TYR A 163 11.75 8.16 -1.97
N LEU A 164 12.29 7.52 -2.98
CA LEU A 164 12.74 6.13 -2.91
C LEU A 164 13.85 5.86 -3.94
N GLU A 165 14.60 4.80 -3.67
CA GLU A 165 15.55 4.23 -4.61
C GLU A 165 15.11 2.81 -4.97
N VAL A 166 15.26 2.44 -6.24
CA VAL A 166 14.88 1.12 -6.75
C VAL A 166 15.88 0.63 -7.77
N ARG A 167 16.18 -0.67 -7.77
CA ARG A 167 17.00 -1.31 -8.80
C ARG A 167 16.40 -1.08 -10.19
N GLU A 168 17.23 -0.73 -11.16
CA GLU A 168 16.79 -0.46 -12.53
C GLU A 168 16.10 -1.68 -13.17
N GLY A 169 16.49 -2.91 -12.80
CA GLY A 169 15.88 -4.16 -13.26
C GLY A 169 14.61 -4.57 -12.50
N ASN A 170 14.23 -3.88 -11.41
CA ASN A 170 13.02 -4.23 -10.65
C ASN A 170 11.76 -3.63 -11.29
N ILE A 171 11.40 -4.17 -12.46
CA ILE A 171 10.26 -3.70 -13.26
C ILE A 171 8.93 -3.72 -12.48
N PRO A 172 8.61 -4.76 -11.67
CA PRO A 172 7.37 -4.75 -10.88
C PRO A 172 7.31 -3.58 -9.88
N ALA A 173 8.41 -3.28 -9.18
CA ALA A 173 8.45 -2.16 -8.23
C ALA A 173 8.38 -0.81 -8.95
N ILE A 174 9.10 -0.64 -10.07
CA ILE A 174 9.02 0.57 -10.90
C ILE A 174 7.58 0.82 -11.35
N SER A 175 6.88 -0.21 -11.83
CA SER A 175 5.47 -0.12 -12.22
C SER A 175 4.58 0.29 -11.05
N LEU A 176 4.81 -0.28 -9.86
CA LEU A 176 4.09 0.07 -8.63
C LEU A 176 4.25 1.57 -8.31
N TYR A 177 5.48 2.08 -8.32
CA TYR A 177 5.78 3.46 -7.97
C TYR A 177 5.24 4.45 -9.00
N THR A 178 5.42 4.17 -10.30
CA THR A 178 4.88 5.00 -11.39
C THR A 178 3.35 5.08 -11.31
N ARG A 179 2.68 3.94 -11.07
CA ARG A 179 1.22 3.91 -10.88
C ARG A 179 0.77 4.70 -9.65
N ALA A 180 1.58 4.75 -8.59
CA ALA A 180 1.28 5.53 -7.40
C ALA A 180 1.50 7.04 -7.60
N GLY A 181 2.07 7.46 -8.73
CA GLY A 181 2.34 8.85 -9.08
C GLY A 181 3.77 9.32 -8.83
N PHE A 182 4.70 8.39 -8.54
CA PHE A 182 6.11 8.74 -8.45
C PHE A 182 6.70 9.03 -9.82
N GLU A 183 7.57 10.03 -9.87
CA GLU A 183 8.32 10.42 -11.06
C GLU A 183 9.81 10.11 -10.88
N LYS A 184 10.45 9.60 -11.93
CA LYS A 184 11.89 9.36 -11.94
C LYS A 184 12.63 10.68 -12.05
N ILE A 185 13.48 11.00 -11.08
CA ILE A 185 14.24 12.25 -11.01
C ILE A 185 15.74 12.05 -11.20
N GLY A 186 16.25 10.83 -11.11
CA GLY A 186 17.69 10.59 -11.22
C GLY A 186 18.08 9.13 -11.33
N ILE A 187 19.40 8.92 -11.46
CA ILE A 187 20.04 7.60 -11.49
C ILE A 187 21.35 7.69 -10.69
N ARG A 188 21.57 6.72 -9.80
CA ARG A 188 22.90 6.45 -9.21
C ARG A 188 23.53 5.29 -9.94
N LYS A 189 24.58 5.55 -10.70
CA LYS A 189 25.28 4.52 -11.47
C LYS A 189 26.07 3.60 -10.55
N ASN A 190 26.06 2.29 -10.88
CA ASN A 190 26.78 1.24 -10.14
C ASN A 190 26.54 1.26 -8.62
N TYR A 191 25.30 1.52 -8.23
CA TYR A 191 24.95 1.73 -6.82
C TYR A 191 24.94 0.44 -6.01
N TYR A 192 24.39 -0.63 -6.58
CA TYR A 192 24.31 -1.92 -5.92
C TYR A 192 25.62 -2.71 -6.09
N SER A 193 26.33 -2.89 -4.98
CA SER A 193 27.67 -3.49 -4.98
C SER A 193 27.74 -4.99 -5.33
N ASP A 194 26.60 -5.66 -5.25
CA ASP A 194 26.48 -7.10 -5.54
C ASP A 194 26.62 -7.42 -7.05
N ASN A 195 26.12 -6.53 -7.91
CA ASN A 195 26.11 -6.74 -9.36
C ASN A 195 26.42 -5.48 -10.18
N GLY A 196 26.70 -4.34 -9.54
CA GLY A 196 26.94 -3.07 -10.22
C GLY A 196 25.70 -2.43 -10.85
N GLU A 197 24.50 -2.89 -10.48
CA GLU A 197 23.26 -2.36 -11.02
C GLU A 197 23.02 -0.91 -10.58
N ASN A 198 22.37 -0.13 -11.45
CA ASN A 198 22.01 1.24 -11.14
C ASN A 198 20.81 1.30 -10.18
N ALA A 199 20.75 2.34 -9.33
CA ALA A 199 19.54 2.72 -8.63
C ALA A 199 18.85 3.87 -9.38
N LEU A 200 17.57 3.71 -9.64
CA LEU A 200 16.69 4.79 -10.08
C LEU A 200 16.17 5.53 -8.86
N ILE A 201 16.21 6.86 -8.90
CA ILE A 201 15.69 7.72 -7.85
C ILE A 201 14.32 8.23 -8.30
N PHE A 202 13.32 8.04 -7.46
CA PHE A 202 11.97 8.52 -7.68
C PHE A 202 11.52 9.47 -6.58
N ASN A 203 10.64 10.41 -6.92
CA ASN A 203 9.95 11.23 -5.94
C ASN A 203 8.47 11.38 -6.26
N ILE A 204 7.71 11.84 -5.25
CA ILE A 204 6.32 12.25 -5.37
C ILE A 204 6.07 13.44 -4.44
N ASP A 205 5.32 14.44 -4.91
CA ASP A 205 4.80 15.52 -4.06
C ASP A 205 3.57 15.01 -3.29
N LEU A 206 3.60 15.16 -1.98
CA LEU A 206 2.50 14.80 -1.08
C LEU A 206 1.58 16.01 -0.91
N LYS A 207 0.76 16.29 -1.95
CA LYS A 207 -0.20 17.41 -1.93
C LYS A 207 -1.20 17.26 -0.78
N GLU A 208 -1.66 18.38 -0.26
CA GLU A 208 -2.74 18.47 0.74
C GLU A 208 -4.06 17.91 0.23
#